data_39ce1cfdbc7450be288d017ab2799a13
#
_entry.id   39ce1cfdbc7450be288d017ab2799a13
#
_cell.length_a   1.000
_cell.length_b   1.000
_cell.length_c   1.000
_cell.angle_alpha   90.00
_cell.angle_beta   90.00
_cell.angle_gamma   90.00
#
_symmetry.space_group_name_H-M   'P 1'
#
loop_
_entity.id
_entity.type
_entity.pdbx_description
1 polymer ?
#
loop_
_entity_poly.entity_id
_entity_poly.type
_entity_poly.pdbx_seq_one_letter_code
_entity_poly.pdbx_strand_id
1 'polypeptide(L)'
;KGRPTIDCSEALRILKEKMHIARDLLHPEDWSGFKTNALQLIPTCMNHILEQEDGKRRYCDTVLQMTKAFALCGTLDEALQLSPEVAFHQAVRAPLVKGGSGDAPPKDTEFELQQLLSQAVVGDGVQDIFKLAGLESPDISILSDEFLKDVLQMPHKNLAVELLQRLIKDEVKTKFKTNVVKQRKFSDLLEKSLGRYANRAIEAAQV
;
A
#
# COMPACT_ATOMS: atom_id res chain seq x y z
N LYS A 1 -22.10 2.60 31.94
CA LYS A 1 -22.71 2.63 30.57
C LYS A 1 -21.89 1.66 29.72
N GLY A 2 -22.45 0.44 29.45
CA GLY A 2 -21.80 -0.58 28.65
C GLY A 2 -21.57 -0.06 27.23
N ARG A 3 -20.38 -0.26 26.70
CA ARG A 3 -20.14 -0.10 25.26
C ARG A 3 -21.01 -1.13 24.53
N PRO A 4 -21.68 -0.76 23.43
CA PRO A 4 -22.40 -1.75 22.63
C PRO A 4 -21.39 -2.82 22.22
N THR A 5 -21.61 -4.04 22.65
CA THR A 5 -20.91 -5.22 22.13
C THR A 5 -21.32 -5.34 20.67
N ILE A 6 -20.36 -5.07 19.77
CA ILE A 6 -20.58 -5.40 18.35
C ILE A 6 -20.75 -6.91 18.31
N ASP A 7 -21.88 -7.35 17.79
CA ASP A 7 -22.17 -8.76 17.62
C ASP A 7 -21.14 -9.36 16.64
N CYS A 8 -20.50 -10.47 17.03
CA CYS A 8 -19.52 -11.16 16.19
C CYS A 8 -20.11 -11.56 14.82
N SER A 9 -21.40 -11.82 14.75
CA SER A 9 -22.12 -12.11 13.50
C SER A 9 -22.19 -10.88 12.57
N GLU A 10 -22.41 -9.70 13.10
CA GLU A 10 -22.39 -8.47 12.34
C GLU A 10 -20.95 -8.14 11.87
N ALA A 11 -19.95 -8.35 12.73
CA ALA A 11 -18.55 -8.19 12.35
C ALA A 11 -18.15 -9.15 11.23
N LEU A 12 -18.61 -10.40 11.26
CA LEU A 12 -18.39 -11.40 10.20
C LEU A 12 -19.06 -10.98 8.88
N ARG A 13 -20.27 -10.42 8.93
CA ARG A 13 -20.96 -9.89 7.75
C ARG A 13 -20.15 -8.76 7.12
N ILE A 14 -19.67 -7.81 7.93
CA ILE A 14 -18.83 -6.70 7.46
C ILE A 14 -17.52 -7.23 6.88
N LEU A 15 -16.88 -8.20 7.51
CA LEU A 15 -15.67 -8.84 7.01
C LEU A 15 -15.88 -9.38 5.60
N LYS A 16 -16.93 -10.18 5.38
CA LYS A 16 -17.25 -10.77 4.08
C LYS A 16 -17.57 -9.69 3.02
N GLU A 17 -18.33 -8.65 3.39
CA GLU A 17 -18.61 -7.51 2.51
C GLU A 17 -17.34 -6.79 2.07
N LYS A 18 -16.47 -6.43 3.02
CA LYS A 18 -15.24 -5.72 2.70
C LYS A 18 -14.25 -6.58 1.92
N MET A 19 -14.22 -7.87 2.17
CA MET A 19 -13.44 -8.82 1.38
C MET A 19 -13.91 -8.87 -0.07
N HIS A 20 -15.22 -8.90 -0.32
CA HIS A 20 -15.75 -8.84 -1.66
C HIS A 20 -15.34 -7.57 -2.40
N ILE A 21 -15.47 -6.40 -1.76
CA ILE A 21 -15.03 -5.11 -2.32
C ILE A 21 -13.52 -5.11 -2.59
N ALA A 22 -12.71 -5.69 -1.70
CA ALA A 22 -11.26 -5.76 -1.89
C ALA A 22 -10.87 -6.66 -3.08
N ARG A 23 -11.58 -7.78 -3.27
CA ARG A 23 -11.44 -8.64 -4.47
C ARG A 23 -11.78 -7.90 -5.75
N ASP A 24 -12.91 -7.18 -5.77
CA ASP A 24 -13.34 -6.41 -6.93
C ASP A 24 -12.31 -5.32 -7.32
N LEU A 25 -11.72 -4.67 -6.32
CA LEU A 25 -10.65 -3.67 -6.55
C LEU A 25 -9.35 -4.29 -7.06
N LEU A 26 -9.12 -5.58 -6.83
CA LEU A 26 -7.92 -6.29 -7.31
C LEU A 26 -8.14 -7.03 -8.63
N HIS A 27 -9.41 -7.30 -9.02
CA HIS A 27 -9.67 -8.06 -10.24
C HIS A 27 -8.98 -7.43 -11.47
N PRO A 28 -8.26 -8.22 -12.31
CA PRO A 28 -8.24 -9.70 -12.39
C PRO A 28 -7.22 -10.41 -11.49
N GLU A 29 -6.45 -9.69 -10.70
CA GLU A 29 -5.47 -10.30 -9.80
C GLU A 29 -6.17 -11.02 -8.65
N ASP A 30 -5.61 -12.14 -8.19
CA ASP A 30 -6.11 -12.89 -7.06
C ASP A 30 -5.00 -13.25 -6.06
N TRP A 31 -5.37 -13.81 -4.92
CA TRP A 31 -4.44 -14.15 -3.86
C TRP A 31 -3.91 -15.59 -3.92
N SER A 32 -4.31 -16.39 -4.90
CA SER A 32 -3.99 -17.84 -4.97
C SER A 32 -2.48 -18.11 -4.99
N GLY A 33 -1.69 -17.23 -5.61
CA GLY A 33 -0.24 -17.31 -5.67
C GLY A 33 0.50 -16.73 -4.43
N PHE A 34 -0.20 -16.20 -3.44
CA PHE A 34 0.44 -15.46 -2.35
C PHE A 34 1.47 -16.27 -1.55
N LYS A 35 1.17 -17.52 -1.24
CA LYS A 35 2.07 -18.40 -0.45
C LYS A 35 3.36 -18.76 -1.18
N THR A 36 3.33 -18.82 -2.49
CA THR A 36 4.45 -19.32 -3.32
C THR A 36 5.21 -18.19 -4.02
N ASN A 37 4.57 -17.08 -4.31
CA ASN A 37 5.13 -16.02 -5.15
C ASN A 37 4.75 -14.61 -4.69
N ALA A 38 4.78 -14.36 -3.38
CA ALA A 38 4.40 -13.08 -2.80
C ALA A 38 5.23 -11.89 -3.36
N LEU A 39 6.53 -12.11 -3.63
CA LEU A 39 7.45 -11.08 -4.12
C LEU A 39 7.08 -10.53 -5.51
N GLN A 40 6.43 -11.33 -6.34
CA GLN A 40 5.95 -10.87 -7.65
C GLN A 40 4.49 -10.42 -7.60
N LEU A 41 3.68 -11.11 -6.82
CA LEU A 41 2.25 -10.86 -6.73
C LEU A 41 1.94 -9.50 -6.08
N ILE A 42 2.62 -9.18 -4.97
CA ILE A 42 2.36 -7.91 -4.25
C ILE A 42 2.62 -6.68 -5.13
N PRO A 43 3.78 -6.53 -5.82
CA PRO A 43 4.00 -5.42 -6.74
C PRO A 43 2.98 -5.34 -7.88
N THR A 44 2.56 -6.47 -8.43
CA THR A 44 1.53 -6.53 -9.48
C THR A 44 0.20 -5.99 -8.97
N CYS A 45 -0.26 -6.48 -7.80
CA CYS A 45 -1.48 -5.98 -7.16
C CYS A 45 -1.40 -4.48 -6.84
N MET A 46 -0.26 -4.02 -6.31
CA MET A 46 -0.06 -2.59 -6.03
C MET A 46 -0.14 -1.74 -7.30
N ASN A 47 0.52 -2.17 -8.39
CA ASN A 47 0.48 -1.46 -9.67
C ASN A 47 -0.94 -1.36 -10.20
N HIS A 48 -1.73 -2.45 -10.12
CA HIS A 48 -3.13 -2.47 -10.53
C HIS A 48 -4.00 -1.52 -9.70
N ILE A 49 -3.82 -1.50 -8.37
CA ILE A 49 -4.52 -0.56 -7.48
C ILE A 49 -4.18 0.91 -7.81
N LEU A 50 -2.91 1.20 -8.07
CA LEU A 50 -2.42 2.55 -8.37
C LEU A 50 -2.87 3.05 -9.76
N GLU A 51 -3.25 2.16 -10.68
CA GLU A 51 -3.81 2.50 -11.99
C GLU A 51 -5.25 3.03 -11.89
N GLN A 52 -6.00 2.63 -10.86
CA GLN A 52 -7.39 3.01 -10.69
C GLN A 52 -7.54 4.41 -10.12
N GLU A 53 -8.60 5.12 -10.52
CA GLU A 53 -8.94 6.42 -9.95
C GLU A 53 -9.19 6.28 -8.44
N ASP A 54 -8.40 7.02 -7.64
CA ASP A 54 -8.43 6.98 -6.17
C ASP A 54 -8.25 5.55 -5.57
N GLY A 55 -7.68 4.64 -6.36
CA GLY A 55 -7.59 3.21 -6.03
C GLY A 55 -6.84 2.95 -4.74
N LYS A 56 -5.72 3.65 -4.52
CA LYS A 56 -4.93 3.55 -3.29
C LYS A 56 -5.77 3.83 -2.03
N ARG A 57 -6.51 4.94 -2.00
CA ARG A 57 -7.34 5.31 -0.84
C ARG A 57 -8.46 4.31 -0.66
N ARG A 58 -9.22 4.03 -1.71
CA ARG A 58 -10.35 3.09 -1.69
C ARG A 58 -9.93 1.72 -1.17
N TYR A 59 -8.84 1.19 -1.69
CA TYR A 59 -8.33 -0.12 -1.27
C TYR A 59 -7.83 -0.11 0.17
N CYS A 60 -7.01 0.88 0.55
CA CYS A 60 -6.46 0.96 1.90
C CYS A 60 -7.55 1.13 2.97
N ASP A 61 -8.60 1.92 2.69
CA ASP A 61 -9.73 2.11 3.60
C ASP A 61 -10.57 0.82 3.71
N THR A 62 -10.81 0.13 2.59
CA THR A 62 -11.54 -1.15 2.56
C THR A 62 -10.82 -2.21 3.39
N VAL A 63 -9.50 -2.38 3.17
CA VAL A 63 -8.69 -3.35 3.91
C VAL A 63 -8.58 -2.98 5.39
N LEU A 64 -8.52 -1.70 5.74
CA LEU A 64 -8.55 -1.27 7.13
C LEU A 64 -9.87 -1.68 7.83
N GLN A 65 -11.01 -1.46 7.18
CA GLN A 65 -12.32 -1.87 7.72
C GLN A 65 -12.43 -3.39 7.83
N MET A 66 -11.94 -4.12 6.82
CA MET A 66 -11.85 -5.58 6.83
C MET A 66 -11.02 -6.09 8.02
N THR A 67 -9.85 -5.50 8.26
CA THR A 67 -8.97 -5.84 9.38
C THR A 67 -9.64 -5.60 10.74
N LYS A 68 -10.33 -4.47 10.90
CA LYS A 68 -11.08 -4.15 12.12
C LYS A 68 -12.22 -5.15 12.36
N ALA A 69 -12.95 -5.52 11.31
CA ALA A 69 -14.01 -6.51 11.40
C ALA A 69 -13.45 -7.90 11.76
N PHE A 70 -12.33 -8.30 11.15
CA PHE A 70 -11.65 -9.55 11.45
C PHE A 70 -11.18 -9.61 12.91
N ALA A 71 -10.62 -8.54 13.46
CA ALA A 71 -10.20 -8.47 14.86
C ALA A 71 -11.38 -8.70 15.86
N LEU A 72 -12.61 -8.38 15.45
CA LEU A 72 -13.80 -8.57 16.30
C LEU A 72 -14.42 -9.97 16.17
N CYS A 73 -14.27 -10.64 15.02
CA CYS A 73 -14.89 -11.96 14.76
C CYS A 73 -13.88 -13.07 14.54
N GLY A 74 -12.57 -12.82 14.68
CA GLY A 74 -11.49 -13.77 14.37
C GLY A 74 -11.49 -15.07 15.19
N THR A 75 -12.32 -15.18 16.22
CA THR A 75 -12.54 -16.41 16.98
C THR A 75 -13.57 -17.35 16.35
N LEU A 76 -14.33 -16.88 15.36
CA LEU A 76 -15.30 -17.69 14.66
C LEU A 76 -14.61 -18.56 13.59
N ASP A 77 -15.02 -19.83 13.47
CA ASP A 77 -14.43 -20.76 12.49
C ASP A 77 -14.49 -20.23 11.06
N GLU A 78 -15.60 -19.58 10.68
CA GLU A 78 -15.74 -18.97 9.36
C GLU A 78 -14.75 -17.83 9.12
N ALA A 79 -14.49 -17.00 10.13
CA ALA A 79 -13.51 -15.93 10.02
C ALA A 79 -12.08 -16.50 9.94
N LEU A 80 -11.78 -17.56 10.70
CA LEU A 80 -10.49 -18.23 10.66
C LEU A 80 -10.18 -18.80 9.27
N GLN A 81 -11.17 -19.33 8.55
CA GLN A 81 -11.00 -19.79 7.19
C GLN A 81 -10.62 -18.68 6.21
N LEU A 82 -11.03 -17.44 6.48
CA LEU A 82 -10.71 -16.27 5.68
C LEU A 82 -9.37 -15.60 6.06
N SER A 83 -8.73 -16.05 7.14
CA SER A 83 -7.47 -15.47 7.65
C SER A 83 -6.35 -15.38 6.61
N PRO A 84 -6.10 -16.39 5.75
CA PRO A 84 -5.03 -16.28 4.75
C PRO A 84 -5.25 -15.18 3.72
N GLU A 85 -6.50 -14.96 3.34
CA GLU A 85 -6.86 -13.91 2.39
C GLU A 85 -6.82 -12.52 3.04
N VAL A 86 -7.26 -12.42 4.31
CA VAL A 86 -7.08 -11.19 5.11
C VAL A 86 -5.61 -10.81 5.19
N ALA A 87 -4.72 -11.78 5.48
CA ALA A 87 -3.29 -11.56 5.54
C ALA A 87 -2.71 -11.10 4.19
N PHE A 88 -3.17 -11.66 3.07
CA PHE A 88 -2.79 -11.19 1.73
C PHE A 88 -3.15 -9.73 1.49
N HIS A 89 -4.41 -9.34 1.74
CA HIS A 89 -4.84 -7.96 1.55
C HIS A 89 -4.08 -6.98 2.47
N GLN A 90 -3.73 -7.40 3.68
CA GLN A 90 -2.90 -6.62 4.59
C GLN A 90 -1.47 -6.47 4.07
N ALA A 91 -0.88 -7.54 3.49
CA ALA A 91 0.44 -7.50 2.90
C ALA A 91 0.52 -6.54 1.69
N VAL A 92 -0.53 -6.48 0.86
CA VAL A 92 -0.62 -5.51 -0.25
C VAL A 92 -0.82 -4.08 0.27
N ARG A 93 -1.63 -3.90 1.32
CA ARG A 93 -1.90 -2.58 1.91
C ARG A 93 -0.67 -1.97 2.60
N ALA A 94 0.11 -2.77 3.33
CA ALA A 94 1.19 -2.29 4.17
C ALA A 94 2.18 -1.36 3.43
N PRO A 95 2.75 -1.73 2.28
CA PRO A 95 3.65 -0.85 1.54
C PRO A 95 2.93 0.34 0.90
N LEU A 96 1.62 0.25 0.59
CA LEU A 96 0.85 1.39 0.08
C LEU A 96 0.68 2.50 1.13
N VAL A 97 0.54 2.15 2.40
CA VAL A 97 0.36 3.10 3.52
C VAL A 97 1.70 3.65 4.02
N LYS A 98 2.74 2.84 4.10
CA LYS A 98 4.06 3.16 4.72
C LYS A 98 4.85 4.27 4.00
N GLY A 99 4.27 5.15 3.31
CA GLY A 99 4.93 6.32 2.72
C GLY A 99 4.09 7.59 2.78
N GLY A 100 2.90 7.50 3.40
CA GLY A 100 2.06 8.66 3.68
C GLY A 100 2.45 9.24 5.05
N SER A 101 2.94 10.48 5.07
CA SER A 101 3.14 11.20 6.33
C SER A 101 1.77 11.41 7.00
N GLY A 102 1.47 10.65 8.03
CA GLY A 102 0.36 11.00 8.91
C GLY A 102 -0.45 9.89 9.56
N ASP A 103 -0.53 8.72 8.98
CA ASP A 103 -1.32 7.63 9.55
C ASP A 103 -0.45 6.40 9.83
N ALA A 104 0.39 6.49 10.86
CA ALA A 104 0.86 5.28 11.50
C ALA A 104 -0.36 4.60 12.16
N PRO A 105 -0.61 3.30 11.90
CA PRO A 105 -1.65 2.58 12.61
C PRO A 105 -1.38 2.65 14.13
N PRO A 106 -2.42 2.64 14.97
CA PRO A 106 -2.23 2.59 16.41
C PRO A 106 -1.28 1.45 16.77
N LYS A 107 -0.32 1.68 17.67
CA LYS A 107 0.75 0.72 18.03
C LYS A 107 0.21 -0.66 18.46
N ASP A 108 -0.98 -0.70 19.03
CA ASP A 108 -1.63 -1.95 19.46
C ASP A 108 -2.09 -2.82 18.28
N THR A 109 -2.50 -2.19 17.17
CA THR A 109 -2.91 -2.91 15.96
C THR A 109 -1.70 -3.42 15.17
N GLU A 110 -0.55 -2.75 15.27
CA GLU A 110 0.68 -3.14 14.59
C GLU A 110 1.26 -4.44 15.16
N PHE A 111 1.16 -4.65 16.47
CA PHE A 111 1.63 -5.88 17.12
C PHE A 111 0.78 -7.10 16.74
N GLU A 112 -0.56 -6.97 16.75
CA GLU A 112 -1.47 -8.04 16.34
C GLU A 112 -1.33 -8.34 14.82
N LEU A 113 -1.12 -7.30 13.99
CA LEU A 113 -0.85 -7.45 12.57
C LEU A 113 0.47 -8.17 12.28
N GLN A 114 1.53 -7.83 13.02
CA GLN A 114 2.83 -8.51 12.91
C GLN A 114 2.74 -9.97 13.33
N GLN A 115 1.94 -10.30 14.33
CA GLN A 115 1.74 -11.68 14.77
C GLN A 115 0.96 -12.51 13.76
N LEU A 116 -0.04 -11.94 13.10
CA LEU A 116 -0.79 -12.58 12.00
C LEU A 116 0.07 -12.73 10.73
N LEU A 117 0.86 -11.71 10.40
CA LEU A 117 1.79 -11.74 9.26
C LEU A 117 2.94 -12.72 9.49
N SER A 118 3.44 -12.85 10.73
CA SER A 118 4.51 -13.81 11.06
C SER A 118 4.05 -15.26 10.98
N GLN A 119 2.76 -15.52 11.13
CA GLN A 119 2.16 -16.85 10.95
C GLN A 119 1.85 -17.18 9.48
N ALA A 120 1.61 -16.16 8.64
CA ALA A 120 1.25 -16.32 7.24
C ALA A 120 2.43 -16.18 6.27
N VAL A 121 3.47 -15.46 6.67
CA VAL A 121 4.69 -15.21 5.86
C VAL A 121 5.89 -15.58 6.71
N VAL A 122 6.48 -16.74 6.43
CA VAL A 122 7.76 -17.13 6.99
C VAL A 122 8.84 -16.24 6.36
N GLY A 123 9.34 -15.27 7.11
CA GLY A 123 10.53 -14.52 6.74
C GLY A 123 10.37 -13.01 6.71
N ASP A 124 11.13 -12.37 7.54
CA ASP A 124 11.53 -10.96 7.57
C ASP A 124 10.47 -9.88 7.34
N GLY A 125 10.22 -9.18 8.41
CA GLY A 125 9.48 -7.95 8.62
C GLY A 125 9.12 -7.08 7.43
N VAL A 126 8.18 -6.22 7.63
CA VAL A 126 7.62 -5.22 6.71
C VAL A 126 8.53 -4.95 5.51
N GLN A 127 8.19 -5.56 4.36
CA GLN A 127 8.97 -5.41 3.14
C GLN A 127 8.93 -3.95 2.68
N ASP A 128 10.11 -3.38 2.53
CA ASP A 128 10.29 -2.05 1.98
C ASP A 128 9.77 -2.05 0.51
N ILE A 129 9.00 -1.04 0.15
CA ILE A 129 8.47 -0.86 -1.20
C ILE A 129 9.59 -0.86 -2.27
N PHE A 130 10.81 -0.42 -1.90
CA PHE A 130 11.97 -0.46 -2.80
C PHE A 130 12.41 -1.89 -3.08
N LYS A 131 12.48 -2.75 -2.05
CA LYS A 131 12.77 -4.18 -2.23
C LYS A 131 11.72 -4.89 -3.06
N LEU A 132 10.44 -4.54 -2.87
CA LEU A 132 9.35 -5.07 -3.70
C LEU A 132 9.45 -4.62 -5.16
N ALA A 133 9.99 -3.43 -5.40
CA ALA A 133 10.24 -2.91 -6.74
C ALA A 133 11.55 -3.46 -7.38
N GLY A 134 12.32 -4.28 -6.64
CA GLY A 134 13.61 -4.80 -7.10
C GLY A 134 14.73 -3.77 -7.04
N LEU A 135 14.55 -2.68 -6.29
CA LEU A 135 15.53 -1.62 -6.12
C LEU A 135 16.19 -1.74 -4.74
N GLU A 136 17.48 -1.43 -4.65
CA GLU A 136 18.11 -1.21 -3.37
C GLU A 136 17.57 0.07 -2.72
N SER A 137 17.48 0.08 -1.38
CA SER A 137 17.02 1.27 -0.65
C SER A 137 17.98 2.43 -0.94
N PRO A 138 17.50 3.51 -1.57
CA PRO A 138 18.42 4.52 -2.07
C PRO A 138 18.98 5.39 -0.94
N ASP A 139 20.29 5.62 -0.99
CA ASP A 139 20.93 6.76 -0.30
C ASP A 139 20.55 8.05 -1.05
N ILE A 140 20.46 9.15 -0.34
CA ILE A 140 19.73 10.40 -0.70
C ILE A 140 20.24 11.14 -1.97
N SER A 141 21.23 10.64 -2.67
CA SER A 141 21.67 11.20 -3.97
C SER A 141 20.84 10.72 -5.18
N ILE A 142 19.61 10.48 -4.99
CA ILE A 142 18.68 9.53 -5.61
C ILE A 142 18.19 9.87 -7.00
N LEU A 143 18.32 11.10 -7.43
CA LEU A 143 17.96 11.50 -8.80
C LEU A 143 19.17 11.38 -9.73
N SER A 144 19.99 10.33 -9.55
CA SER A 144 21.05 10.02 -10.51
C SER A 144 20.45 9.53 -11.82
N ASP A 145 21.14 9.77 -12.92
CA ASP A 145 20.74 9.27 -14.24
C ASP A 145 20.61 7.72 -14.26
N GLU A 146 21.36 7.03 -13.42
CA GLU A 146 21.33 5.57 -13.25
C GLU A 146 20.00 5.14 -12.64
N PHE A 147 19.59 5.78 -11.54
CA PHE A 147 18.31 5.49 -10.91
C PHE A 147 17.12 5.75 -11.84
N LEU A 148 17.15 6.84 -12.63
CA LEU A 148 16.10 7.12 -13.61
C LEU A 148 16.05 6.05 -14.71
N LYS A 149 17.20 5.49 -15.12
CA LYS A 149 17.24 4.36 -16.05
C LYS A 149 16.62 3.10 -15.46
N ASP A 150 16.88 2.81 -14.19
CA ASP A 150 16.29 1.66 -13.49
C ASP A 150 14.77 1.81 -13.37
N VAL A 151 14.27 3.01 -13.04
CA VAL A 151 12.84 3.32 -13.03
C VAL A 151 12.19 3.14 -14.41
N LEU A 152 12.88 3.55 -15.47
CA LEU A 152 12.41 3.37 -16.86
C LEU A 152 12.27 1.88 -17.23
N GLN A 153 13.10 1.02 -16.67
CA GLN A 153 13.09 -0.43 -16.95
C GLN A 153 12.11 -1.20 -16.08
N MET A 154 11.54 -0.58 -15.02
CA MET A 154 10.58 -1.24 -14.14
C MET A 154 9.34 -1.72 -14.92
N PRO A 155 8.91 -2.98 -14.71
CA PRO A 155 7.71 -3.51 -15.36
C PRO A 155 6.42 -2.84 -14.88
N HIS A 156 6.41 -2.38 -13.63
CA HIS A 156 5.24 -1.80 -12.95
C HIS A 156 5.31 -0.27 -12.94
N LYS A 157 4.84 0.39 -14.00
CA LYS A 157 4.97 1.84 -14.20
C LYS A 157 4.26 2.68 -13.13
N ASN A 158 3.07 2.29 -12.68
CA ASN A 158 2.33 3.03 -11.65
C ASN A 158 3.04 2.93 -10.29
N LEU A 159 3.64 1.77 -9.99
CA LEU A 159 4.48 1.60 -8.81
C LEU A 159 5.74 2.46 -8.88
N ALA A 160 6.38 2.57 -10.05
CA ALA A 160 7.53 3.43 -10.27
C ALA A 160 7.19 4.91 -10.00
N VAL A 161 6.04 5.39 -10.46
CA VAL A 161 5.57 6.77 -10.21
C VAL A 161 5.30 6.99 -8.72
N GLU A 162 4.67 6.05 -8.04
CA GLU A 162 4.45 6.13 -6.58
C GLU A 162 5.77 6.23 -5.80
N LEU A 163 6.80 5.46 -6.21
CA LEU A 163 8.14 5.53 -5.62
C LEU A 163 8.78 6.90 -5.84
N LEU A 164 8.77 7.41 -7.08
CA LEU A 164 9.30 8.73 -7.41
C LEU A 164 8.57 9.83 -6.62
N GLN A 165 7.26 9.76 -6.54
CA GLN A 165 6.46 10.71 -5.77
C GLN A 165 6.88 10.76 -4.29
N ARG A 166 7.11 9.59 -3.67
CA ARG A 166 7.56 9.51 -2.28
C ARG A 166 8.92 10.14 -2.10
N LEU A 167 9.88 9.76 -2.95
CA LEU A 167 11.25 10.26 -2.90
C LEU A 167 11.30 11.78 -3.07
N ILE A 168 10.56 12.31 -4.06
CA ILE A 168 10.52 13.76 -4.30
C ILE A 168 9.88 14.49 -3.12
N LYS A 169 8.78 13.96 -2.55
CA LYS A 169 8.14 14.56 -1.36
C LYS A 169 9.08 14.60 -0.16
N ASP A 170 9.82 13.53 0.08
CA ASP A 170 10.77 13.44 1.19
C ASP A 170 11.95 14.39 0.98
N GLU A 171 12.49 14.48 -0.23
CA GLU A 171 13.56 15.40 -0.58
C GLU A 171 13.14 16.88 -0.48
N VAL A 172 11.95 17.22 -0.98
CA VAL A 172 11.36 18.57 -0.87
C VAL A 172 11.18 18.93 0.61
N LYS A 173 10.67 18.00 1.43
CA LYS A 173 10.48 18.21 2.86
C LYS A 173 11.81 18.42 3.59
N THR A 174 12.85 17.70 3.19
CA THR A 174 14.18 17.77 3.81
C THR A 174 14.91 19.06 3.40
N LYS A 175 15.00 19.35 2.10
CA LYS A 175 15.74 20.51 1.56
C LYS A 175 15.07 21.86 1.86
N PHE A 176 13.75 21.90 1.87
CA PHE A 176 13.00 23.15 2.06
C PHE A 176 12.32 23.24 3.42
N LYS A 177 12.86 22.56 4.43
CA LYS A 177 12.32 22.50 5.80
C LYS A 177 11.98 23.88 6.40
N THR A 178 12.74 24.92 6.03
CA THR A 178 12.58 26.30 6.49
C THR A 178 11.93 27.23 5.48
N ASN A 179 11.67 26.77 4.25
CA ASN A 179 11.13 27.61 3.17
C ASN A 179 9.81 27.07 2.62
N VAL A 180 8.73 27.39 3.33
CA VAL A 180 7.37 26.95 3.04
C VAL A 180 6.90 27.34 1.61
N VAL A 181 7.32 28.49 1.11
CA VAL A 181 6.93 28.98 -0.22
C VAL A 181 7.52 28.12 -1.33
N LYS A 182 8.81 27.77 -1.23
CA LYS A 182 9.46 26.86 -2.19
C LYS A 182 8.89 25.46 -2.08
N GLN A 183 8.68 24.96 -0.86
CA GLN A 183 8.07 23.65 -0.63
C GLN A 183 6.71 23.52 -1.33
N ARG A 184 5.83 24.52 -1.17
CA ARG A 184 4.51 24.56 -1.81
C ARG A 184 4.63 24.57 -3.33
N LYS A 185 5.50 25.42 -3.89
CA LYS A 185 5.70 25.49 -5.35
C LYS A 185 6.15 24.16 -5.95
N PHE A 186 7.07 23.46 -5.31
CA PHE A 186 7.51 22.13 -5.77
C PHE A 186 6.42 21.07 -5.63
N SER A 187 5.65 21.10 -4.55
CA SER A 187 4.50 20.20 -4.39
C SER A 187 3.46 20.42 -5.49
N ASP A 188 3.13 21.66 -5.83
CA ASP A 188 2.19 22.01 -6.91
C ASP A 188 2.69 21.53 -8.28
N LEU A 189 4.00 21.63 -8.54
CA LEU A 189 4.61 21.11 -9.78
C LEU A 189 4.54 19.59 -9.84
N LEU A 190 4.82 18.89 -8.75
CA LEU A 190 4.72 17.44 -8.66
C LEU A 190 3.29 16.98 -8.90
N GLU A 191 2.30 17.60 -8.27
CA GLU A 191 0.89 17.26 -8.47
C GLU A 191 0.44 17.45 -9.93
N LYS A 192 0.89 18.53 -10.58
CA LYS A 192 0.61 18.75 -12.01
C LYS A 192 1.24 17.66 -12.89
N SER A 193 2.47 17.25 -12.59
CA SER A 193 3.15 16.19 -13.34
C SER A 193 2.45 14.84 -13.15
N LEU A 194 2.05 14.51 -11.93
CA LEU A 194 1.28 13.30 -11.63
C LEU A 194 -0.08 13.30 -12.33
N GLY A 195 -0.78 14.45 -12.36
CA GLY A 195 -2.04 14.58 -13.10
C GLY A 195 -1.86 14.35 -14.61
N ARG A 196 -0.76 14.82 -15.20
CA ARG A 196 -0.43 14.56 -16.60
C ARG A 196 -0.12 13.08 -16.86
N TYR A 197 0.59 12.41 -15.94
CA TYR A 197 0.83 10.98 -16.03
C TYR A 197 -0.46 10.17 -15.91
N ALA A 198 -1.28 10.46 -14.92
CA ALA A 198 -2.59 9.81 -14.73
C ALA A 198 -3.48 9.94 -15.97
N ASN A 199 -3.39 11.07 -16.67
CA ASN A 199 -4.07 11.29 -17.96
C ASN A 199 -3.30 10.70 -19.16
N ARG A 200 -2.26 9.88 -18.92
CA ARG A 200 -1.41 9.26 -19.96
C ARG A 200 -0.74 10.28 -20.88
N ALA A 201 -0.56 11.51 -20.44
CA ALA A 201 0.06 12.58 -21.22
C ALA A 201 1.60 12.53 -21.19
N ILE A 202 2.19 11.84 -20.19
CA ILE A 202 3.64 11.70 -20.02
C ILE A 202 4.00 10.30 -19.50
N GLU A 203 5.22 9.88 -19.78
CA GLU A 203 5.78 8.63 -19.25
C GLU A 203 6.28 8.78 -17.80
N ALA A 204 6.40 7.67 -17.07
CA ALA A 204 6.80 7.64 -15.67
C ALA A 204 8.12 8.39 -15.39
N ALA A 205 9.10 8.31 -16.30
CA ALA A 205 10.39 8.98 -16.13
C ALA A 205 10.36 10.49 -16.39
N GLN A 206 9.24 11.03 -16.87
CA GLN A 206 9.05 12.45 -17.11
C GLN A 206 8.31 13.15 -15.97
N VAL A 207 7.81 12.39 -14.97
CA VAL A 207 7.20 12.94 -13.76
C VAL A 207 8.24 13.63 -12.90
#